data_2713dd1764eb2895941ae88e497100e2
#
_entry.id   2713dd1764eb2895941ae88e497100e2
#
_cell.length_a   1.000
_cell.length_b   1.000
_cell.length_c   1.000
_cell.angle_alpha   90.00
_cell.angle_beta   90.00
_cell.angle_gamma   90.00
#
_symmetry.space_group_name_H-M   'P 1'
#
loop_
_entity.id
_entity.type
_entity.pdbx_description
1 polymer ?
#
loop_
_entity_poly.entity_id
_entity_poly.type
_entity_poly.pdbx_seq_one_letter_code
_entity_poly.pdbx_strand_id
1 'polypeptide(L)'
;FYTKTVALYKTQFGVLQLIILLMVLLSVANSVNMAVSERAGEFGTLMALGDTRLGIFLQVIQENLLLGVLGAGLGVGLAAAIAWAVSGLGIAMPPPPNSDVGYTAYIRLVPDVIATAYAVGAMATVIAALLPAWRVSRLPVAEALRQNI
;
A
#
# COMPACT_ATOMS: atom_id res chain seq x y z
N PHE A 1 -20.91 -29.01 7.73
CA PHE A 1 -21.43 -27.94 6.85
C PHE A 1 -20.78 -26.59 7.18
N TYR A 2 -20.78 -26.18 8.44
CA TYR A 2 -20.29 -24.87 8.91
C TYR A 2 -18.81 -24.60 8.53
N THR A 3 -17.92 -25.58 8.72
CA THR A 3 -16.50 -25.46 8.38
C THR A 3 -16.24 -25.25 6.89
N LYS A 4 -17.02 -25.86 6.01
CA LYS A 4 -16.90 -25.69 4.55
C LYS A 4 -17.35 -24.26 4.14
N THR A 5 -18.42 -23.77 4.72
CA THR A 5 -18.95 -22.43 4.44
C THR A 5 -17.97 -21.36 4.89
N VAL A 6 -17.39 -21.49 6.08
CA VAL A 6 -16.34 -20.56 6.59
C VAL A 6 -15.10 -20.60 5.70
N ALA A 7 -14.69 -21.79 5.23
CA ALA A 7 -13.54 -21.92 4.32
C ALA A 7 -13.79 -21.22 2.98
N LEU A 8 -14.99 -21.34 2.42
CA LEU A 8 -15.37 -20.64 1.18
C LEU A 8 -15.31 -19.12 1.34
N TYR A 9 -15.86 -18.58 2.43
CA TYR A 9 -15.77 -17.13 2.72
C TYR A 9 -14.33 -16.66 2.88
N LYS A 10 -13.49 -17.41 3.62
CA LYS A 10 -12.07 -17.07 3.77
C LYS A 10 -11.35 -17.04 2.42
N THR A 11 -11.61 -18.00 1.54
CA THR A 11 -11.02 -18.04 0.21
C THR A 11 -11.50 -16.86 -0.64
N GLN A 12 -12.79 -16.56 -0.61
CA GLN A 12 -13.38 -15.43 -1.35
C GLN A 12 -12.78 -14.09 -0.89
N PHE A 13 -12.70 -13.86 0.42
CA PHE A 13 -12.07 -12.65 0.97
C PHE A 13 -10.57 -12.60 0.66
N GLY A 14 -9.86 -13.73 0.67
CA GLY A 14 -8.46 -13.81 0.29
C GLY A 14 -8.22 -13.42 -1.17
N VAL A 15 -9.09 -13.84 -2.09
CA VAL A 15 -9.02 -13.44 -3.50
C VAL A 15 -9.27 -11.94 -3.66
N LEU A 16 -10.29 -11.40 -2.98
CA LEU A 16 -10.55 -9.96 -3.00
C LEU A 16 -9.36 -9.16 -2.46
N GLN A 17 -8.78 -9.61 -1.35
CA GLN A 17 -7.59 -8.97 -0.76
C GLN A 17 -6.40 -9.00 -1.72
N LEU A 18 -6.18 -10.09 -2.43
CA LEU A 18 -5.13 -10.20 -3.45
C LEU A 18 -5.35 -9.22 -4.60
N ILE A 19 -6.57 -9.10 -5.10
CA ILE A 19 -6.92 -8.15 -6.17
C ILE A 19 -6.66 -6.71 -5.72
N ILE A 20 -7.13 -6.35 -4.52
CA ILE A 20 -6.91 -5.02 -3.95
C ILE A 20 -5.41 -4.74 -3.81
N LEU A 21 -4.64 -5.71 -3.31
CA LEU A 21 -3.19 -5.57 -3.16
C LEU A 21 -2.50 -5.33 -4.51
N LEU A 22 -2.87 -6.07 -5.56
CA LEU A 22 -2.35 -5.88 -6.90
C LEU A 22 -2.69 -4.48 -7.46
N MET A 23 -3.93 -4.03 -7.26
CA MET A 23 -4.33 -2.67 -7.67
C MET A 23 -3.53 -1.60 -6.96
N VAL A 24 -3.30 -1.74 -5.65
CA VAL A 24 -2.47 -0.82 -4.86
C VAL A 24 -1.03 -0.83 -5.35
N LEU A 25 -0.43 -2.01 -5.57
CA LEU A 25 0.93 -2.13 -6.08
C LEU A 25 1.10 -1.43 -7.44
N LEU A 26 0.15 -1.64 -8.37
CA LEU A 26 0.19 -0.99 -9.68
C LEU A 26 0.02 0.52 -9.59
N SER A 27 -0.90 0.99 -8.74
CA SER A 27 -1.15 2.43 -8.52
C SER A 27 0.08 3.12 -7.94
N VAL A 28 0.68 2.53 -6.90
CA VAL A 28 1.91 3.07 -6.27
C VAL A 28 3.07 3.03 -7.26
N ALA A 29 3.28 1.92 -7.98
CA ALA A 29 4.34 1.82 -8.97
C ALA A 29 4.21 2.89 -10.07
N ASN A 30 2.99 3.16 -10.53
CA ASN A 30 2.75 4.22 -11.51
C ASN A 30 3.06 5.61 -10.94
N SER A 31 2.62 5.90 -9.70
CA SER A 31 2.90 7.18 -9.03
C SER A 31 4.40 7.40 -8.81
N VAL A 32 5.12 6.37 -8.36
CA VAL A 32 6.57 6.42 -8.17
C VAL A 32 7.28 6.60 -9.50
N ASN A 33 6.85 5.89 -10.55
CA ASN A 33 7.44 6.02 -11.88
C ASN A 33 7.30 7.46 -12.43
N MET A 34 6.14 8.09 -12.22
CA MET A 34 5.91 9.47 -12.61
C MET A 34 6.79 10.44 -11.82
N ALA A 35 6.80 10.34 -10.49
CA ALA A 35 7.62 11.18 -9.62
C ALA A 35 9.13 11.07 -9.92
N VAL A 36 9.61 9.85 -10.20
CA VAL A 36 11.00 9.60 -10.57
C VAL A 36 11.32 10.17 -11.96
N SER A 37 10.38 10.08 -12.91
CA SER A 37 10.56 10.64 -14.25
C SER A 37 10.63 12.17 -14.24
N GLU A 38 9.81 12.82 -13.42
CA GLU A 38 9.85 14.28 -13.24
C GLU A 38 11.17 14.77 -12.64
N ARG A 39 11.83 13.96 -11.82
CA ARG A 39 13.10 14.27 -11.16
C ARG A 39 14.33 13.64 -11.85
N ALA A 40 14.16 13.09 -13.05
CA ALA A 40 15.25 12.41 -13.77
C ALA A 40 16.46 13.33 -14.02
N GLY A 41 16.24 14.61 -14.31
CA GLY A 41 17.29 15.61 -14.47
C GLY A 41 18.08 15.88 -13.19
N GLU A 42 17.43 15.90 -12.01
CA GLU A 42 18.08 16.02 -10.71
C GLU A 42 19.02 14.83 -10.46
N PHE A 43 18.53 13.62 -10.71
CA PHE A 43 19.35 12.40 -10.58
C PHE A 43 20.53 12.38 -11.57
N GLY A 44 20.32 12.87 -12.80
CA GLY A 44 21.38 13.05 -13.77
C GLY A 44 22.48 13.98 -13.29
N THR A 45 22.10 15.09 -12.67
CA THR A 45 23.04 16.07 -12.08
C THR A 45 23.81 15.45 -10.91
N LEU A 46 23.14 14.72 -10.01
CA LEU A 46 23.79 14.03 -8.89
C LEU A 46 24.82 13.00 -9.39
N MET A 47 24.48 12.22 -10.40
CA MET A 47 25.41 11.27 -11.03
C MET A 47 26.61 11.98 -11.70
N ALA A 48 26.38 13.14 -12.32
CA ALA A 48 27.47 13.94 -12.92
C ALA A 48 28.42 14.52 -11.85
N LEU A 49 27.90 14.79 -10.64
CA LEU A 49 28.68 15.23 -9.50
C LEU A 49 29.41 14.09 -8.77
N GLY A 50 29.23 12.85 -9.22
CA GLY A 50 29.95 11.68 -8.70
C GLY A 50 29.11 10.75 -7.83
N ASP A 51 27.81 10.95 -7.72
CA ASP A 51 26.94 10.02 -7.01
C ASP A 51 26.83 8.68 -7.76
N THR A 52 26.70 7.60 -6.99
CA THR A 52 26.67 6.25 -7.54
C THR A 52 25.25 5.84 -7.93
N ARG A 53 25.13 4.93 -8.90
CA ARG A 53 23.84 4.34 -9.27
C ARG A 53 23.12 3.71 -8.07
N LEU A 54 23.90 3.10 -7.17
CA LEU A 54 23.36 2.53 -5.93
C LEU A 54 22.86 3.62 -4.98
N GLY A 55 23.55 4.77 -4.91
CA GLY A 55 23.11 5.93 -4.13
C GLY A 55 21.74 6.41 -4.56
N ILE A 56 21.55 6.65 -5.86
CA ILE A 56 20.25 7.05 -6.44
C ILE A 56 19.16 5.99 -6.17
N PHE A 57 19.47 4.71 -6.39
CA PHE A 57 18.54 3.63 -6.10
C PHE A 57 18.08 3.64 -4.63
N LEU A 58 19.03 3.71 -3.69
CA LEU A 58 18.74 3.70 -2.26
C LEU A 58 17.97 4.96 -1.84
N GLN A 59 18.28 6.11 -2.41
CA GLN A 59 17.55 7.35 -2.14
C GLN A 59 16.07 7.21 -2.49
N VAL A 60 15.75 6.73 -3.69
CA VAL A 60 14.36 6.51 -4.12
C VAL A 60 13.66 5.50 -3.21
N ILE A 61 14.34 4.41 -2.83
CA ILE A 61 13.76 3.41 -1.91
C ILE A 61 13.50 4.00 -0.52
N GLN A 62 14.43 4.79 0.02
CA GLN A 62 14.26 5.43 1.33
C GLN A 62 13.10 6.44 1.34
N GLU A 63 12.97 7.26 0.30
CA GLU A 63 11.84 8.19 0.15
C GLU A 63 10.51 7.42 0.12
N ASN A 64 10.43 6.33 -0.63
CA ASN A 64 9.21 5.53 -0.73
C ASN A 64 8.94 4.71 0.54
N LEU A 65 9.96 4.30 1.28
CA LEU A 65 9.79 3.67 2.59
C LEU A 65 9.15 4.64 3.58
N LEU A 66 9.63 5.89 3.65
CA LEU A 66 9.04 6.91 4.51
C LEU A 66 7.59 7.20 4.14
N LEU A 67 7.30 7.36 2.85
CA LEU A 67 5.93 7.55 2.35
C LEU A 67 5.04 6.34 2.67
N GLY A 68 5.57 5.13 2.53
CA GLY A 68 4.87 3.89 2.84
C GLY A 68 4.52 3.77 4.33
N VAL A 69 5.47 4.08 5.21
CA VAL A 69 5.27 4.07 6.67
C VAL A 69 4.21 5.10 7.08
N LEU A 70 4.33 6.34 6.59
CA LEU A 70 3.38 7.41 6.90
C LEU A 70 1.99 7.12 6.29
N GLY A 71 1.94 6.71 5.03
CA GLY A 71 0.69 6.39 4.33
C GLY A 71 -0.03 5.20 4.96
N ALA A 72 0.68 4.13 5.30
CA ALA A 72 0.11 2.98 6.01
C ALA A 72 -0.40 3.37 7.40
N GLY A 73 0.33 4.24 8.12
CA GLY A 73 -0.11 4.77 9.42
C GLY A 73 -1.40 5.58 9.32
N LEU A 74 -1.47 6.49 8.36
CA LEU A 74 -2.69 7.27 8.09
C LEU A 74 -3.86 6.37 7.65
N GLY A 75 -3.60 5.39 6.78
CA GLY A 75 -4.61 4.43 6.32
C GLY A 75 -5.20 3.60 7.47
N VAL A 76 -4.35 3.07 8.34
CA VAL A 76 -4.76 2.33 9.54
C VAL A 76 -5.52 3.24 10.50
N GLY A 77 -5.06 4.47 10.71
CA GLY A 77 -5.74 5.45 11.57
C GLY A 77 -7.15 5.79 11.07
N LEU A 78 -7.29 6.05 9.77
CA LEU A 78 -8.59 6.30 9.14
C LEU A 78 -9.51 5.08 9.22
N ALA A 79 -8.99 3.88 8.93
CA ALA A 79 -9.75 2.65 9.03
C ALA A 79 -10.26 2.39 10.46
N ALA A 80 -9.41 2.63 11.46
CA ALA A 80 -9.79 2.53 12.86
C ALA A 80 -10.87 3.55 13.26
N ALA A 81 -10.76 4.80 12.80
CA ALA A 81 -11.74 5.85 13.04
C ALA A 81 -13.10 5.50 12.41
N ILE A 82 -13.09 5.03 11.16
CA ILE A 82 -14.32 4.59 10.48
C ILE A 82 -14.93 3.39 11.18
N ALA A 83 -14.13 2.39 11.57
CA ALA A 83 -14.60 1.21 12.29
C ALA A 83 -15.25 1.60 13.63
N TRP A 84 -14.67 2.54 14.34
CA TRP A 84 -15.21 3.06 15.60
C TRP A 84 -16.54 3.80 15.37
N ALA A 85 -16.61 4.69 14.37
CA ALA A 85 -17.82 5.43 14.03
C ALA A 85 -18.98 4.51 13.62
N VAL A 86 -18.69 3.53 12.74
CA VAL A 86 -19.68 2.55 12.28
C VAL A 86 -20.15 1.65 13.43
N SER A 87 -19.25 1.23 14.32
CA SER A 87 -19.62 0.46 15.51
C SER A 87 -20.46 1.26 16.49
N GLY A 88 -20.26 2.58 16.58
CA GLY A 88 -21.06 3.47 17.41
C GLY A 88 -22.50 3.65 16.90
N LEU A 89 -22.69 3.61 15.58
CA LEU A 89 -24.03 3.65 14.96
C LEU A 89 -24.80 2.34 15.15
N GLY A 90 -24.11 1.22 15.34
CA GLY A 90 -24.67 -0.12 15.49
C GLY A 90 -25.31 -0.63 14.19
N ILE A 91 -24.77 -1.69 13.63
CA ILE A 91 -25.37 -2.33 12.44
C ILE A 91 -26.39 -3.35 12.89
N ALA A 92 -27.69 -3.02 12.74
CA ALA A 92 -28.75 -3.97 13.00
C ALA A 92 -28.72 -5.11 11.97
N MET A 93 -28.46 -6.32 12.43
CA MET A 93 -28.48 -7.53 11.61
C MET A 93 -29.80 -8.26 11.79
N PRO A 94 -30.36 -8.85 10.70
CA PRO A 94 -31.53 -9.68 10.82
C PRO A 94 -31.27 -10.89 11.73
N PRO A 95 -32.32 -11.41 12.41
CA PRO A 95 -32.14 -12.57 13.28
C PRO A 95 -31.62 -13.78 12.50
N PRO A 96 -30.70 -14.56 13.09
CA PRO A 96 -30.25 -15.79 12.49
C PRO A 96 -31.38 -16.84 12.42
N PRO A 97 -31.28 -17.83 11.52
CA PRO A 97 -32.25 -18.90 11.46
C PRO A 97 -32.49 -19.53 12.85
N ASN A 98 -33.74 -19.67 13.27
CA ASN A 98 -34.23 -20.13 14.58
C ASN A 98 -34.02 -19.13 15.74
N SER A 99 -33.99 -17.84 15.49
CA SER A 99 -33.97 -16.81 16.53
C SER A 99 -34.89 -15.65 16.09
N ASP A 100 -35.71 -15.16 16.97
CA ASP A 100 -36.61 -14.01 16.73
C ASP A 100 -35.96 -12.68 17.17
N VAL A 101 -34.72 -12.72 17.71
CA VAL A 101 -34.03 -11.55 18.22
C VAL A 101 -32.91 -11.16 17.28
N GLY A 102 -33.01 -9.98 16.67
CA GLY A 102 -31.91 -9.36 15.92
C GLY A 102 -30.71 -9.05 16.82
N TYR A 103 -29.51 -9.03 16.26
CA TYR A 103 -28.31 -8.65 17.00
C TYR A 103 -27.62 -7.46 16.34
N THR A 104 -26.87 -6.71 17.13
CA THR A 104 -26.07 -5.59 16.64
C THR A 104 -24.67 -6.08 16.35
N ALA A 105 -24.22 -5.91 15.11
CA ALA A 105 -22.85 -6.24 14.73
C ALA A 105 -21.92 -5.07 15.03
N TYR A 106 -20.77 -5.40 15.61
CA TYR A 106 -19.69 -4.45 15.88
C TYR A 106 -18.43 -4.83 15.10
N ILE A 107 -17.71 -3.83 14.61
CA ILE A 107 -16.41 -4.05 13.97
C ILE A 107 -15.36 -4.19 15.07
N ARG A 108 -14.83 -5.39 15.23
CA ARG A 108 -13.78 -5.66 16.21
C ARG A 108 -12.41 -5.32 15.64
N LEU A 109 -11.75 -4.35 16.25
CA LEU A 109 -10.36 -4.01 15.95
C LEU A 109 -9.45 -5.05 16.61
N VAL A 110 -8.80 -5.89 15.79
CA VAL A 110 -7.86 -6.91 16.25
C VAL A 110 -6.44 -6.39 16.02
N PRO A 111 -5.60 -6.24 17.06
CA PRO A 111 -4.26 -5.67 16.93
C PRO A 111 -3.38 -6.38 15.90
N ASP A 112 -3.44 -7.71 15.83
CA ASP A 112 -2.65 -8.49 14.87
C ASP A 112 -3.04 -8.19 13.41
N VAL A 113 -4.33 -7.99 13.15
CA VAL A 113 -4.82 -7.63 11.80
C VAL A 113 -4.37 -6.22 11.44
N ILE A 114 -4.42 -5.29 12.39
CA ILE A 114 -3.94 -3.92 12.22
C ILE A 114 -2.44 -3.90 11.92
N ALA A 115 -1.65 -4.61 12.71
CA ALA A 115 -0.20 -4.70 12.51
C ALA A 115 0.15 -5.32 11.15
N THR A 116 -0.56 -6.38 10.77
CA THR A 116 -0.38 -7.03 9.47
C THR A 116 -0.75 -6.10 8.32
N ALA A 117 -1.88 -5.40 8.41
CA ALA A 117 -2.31 -4.43 7.39
C ALA A 117 -1.30 -3.28 7.24
N TYR A 118 -0.79 -2.76 8.35
CA TYR A 118 0.26 -1.75 8.36
C TYR A 118 1.54 -2.24 7.68
N ALA A 119 2.03 -3.41 8.07
CA ALA A 119 3.24 -4.00 7.50
C ALA A 119 3.09 -4.28 5.99
N VAL A 120 1.95 -4.85 5.57
CA VAL A 120 1.65 -5.11 4.15
C VAL A 120 1.59 -3.81 3.36
N GLY A 121 0.95 -2.76 3.88
CA GLY A 121 0.88 -1.45 3.23
C GLY A 121 2.25 -0.79 3.05
N ALA A 122 3.07 -0.78 4.10
CA ALA A 122 4.43 -0.23 4.05
C ALA A 122 5.34 -1.03 3.10
N MET A 123 5.29 -2.38 3.17
CA MET A 123 6.08 -3.24 2.28
C MET A 123 5.64 -3.13 0.82
N ALA A 124 4.34 -3.04 0.56
CA ALA A 124 3.80 -2.89 -0.80
C ALA A 124 4.36 -1.65 -1.49
N THR A 125 4.50 -0.53 -0.77
CA THR A 125 5.07 0.71 -1.30
C THR A 125 6.54 0.53 -1.69
N VAL A 126 7.33 -0.13 -0.86
CA VAL A 126 8.74 -0.42 -1.17
C VAL A 126 8.85 -1.36 -2.37
N ILE A 127 8.07 -2.43 -2.41
CA ILE A 127 8.06 -3.39 -3.53
C ILE A 127 7.68 -2.68 -4.84
N ALA A 128 6.65 -1.84 -4.81
CA ALA A 128 6.21 -1.08 -5.97
C ALA A 128 7.28 -0.10 -6.48
N ALA A 129 8.11 0.44 -5.58
CA ALA A 129 9.19 1.37 -5.92
C ALA A 129 10.44 0.70 -6.51
N LEU A 130 10.63 -0.62 -6.33
CA LEU A 130 11.85 -1.31 -6.76
C LEU A 130 12.11 -1.17 -8.26
N LEU A 131 11.10 -1.38 -9.08
CA LEU A 131 11.24 -1.33 -10.54
C LEU A 131 11.52 0.10 -11.05
N PRO A 132 10.78 1.15 -10.65
CA PRO A 132 11.10 2.53 -11.01
C PRO A 132 12.48 2.98 -10.51
N ALA A 133 12.84 2.67 -9.26
CA ALA A 133 14.14 3.02 -8.69
C ALA A 133 15.30 2.38 -9.47
N TRP A 134 15.15 1.12 -9.84
CA TRP A 134 16.13 0.42 -10.65
C TRP A 134 16.28 1.01 -12.06
N ARG A 135 15.16 1.40 -12.69
CA ARG A 135 15.19 2.03 -14.01
C ARG A 135 15.91 3.36 -13.99
N VAL A 136 15.60 4.25 -13.04
CA VAL A 136 16.23 5.58 -12.98
C VAL A 136 17.72 5.50 -12.65
N SER A 137 18.12 4.56 -11.77
CA SER A 137 19.54 4.38 -11.43
C SER A 137 20.41 3.93 -12.61
N ARG A 138 19.79 3.46 -13.70
CA ARG A 138 20.49 3.01 -14.93
C ARG A 138 20.38 3.98 -16.10
N LEU A 139 19.69 5.11 -15.93
CA LEU A 139 19.62 6.11 -17.00
C LEU A 139 21.02 6.64 -17.34
N PRO A 140 21.37 6.77 -18.63
CA PRO A 140 22.59 7.44 -19.04
C PRO A 140 22.56 8.92 -18.62
N VAL A 141 23.63 9.42 -18.00
CA VAL A 141 23.72 10.80 -17.51
C VAL A 141 23.40 11.82 -18.61
N ALA A 142 23.88 11.56 -19.83
CA ALA A 142 23.63 12.41 -20.99
C ALA A 142 22.14 12.52 -21.37
N GLU A 143 21.38 11.45 -21.19
CA GLU A 143 19.95 11.41 -21.50
C GLU A 143 19.11 12.08 -20.40
N ALA A 144 19.50 11.88 -19.14
CA ALA A 144 18.88 12.52 -17.99
C ALA A 144 19.04 14.06 -18.03
N LEU A 145 20.17 14.57 -18.48
CA LEU A 145 20.41 16.01 -18.63
C LEU A 145 19.67 16.62 -19.84
N ARG A 146 19.42 15.84 -20.89
CA ARG A 146 18.71 16.31 -22.10
C ARG A 146 17.21 16.48 -21.90
N GLN A 147 16.59 15.81 -20.95
CA GLN A 147 15.18 15.95 -20.63
C GLN A 147 14.83 17.29 -19.93
N ASN A 148 15.83 18.07 -19.54
CA ASN A 148 15.66 19.35 -18.85
C ASN A 148 15.76 20.57 -19.77
N ILE A 149 15.80 20.39 -21.10
CA ILE A 149 15.76 21.42 -22.14
C ILE A 149 14.42 21.31 -22.88
#